data_89ba8f2ab27a394470c51a51de457809
#
_entry.id   89ba8f2ab27a394470c51a51de457809
#
_cell.length_a   1.000
_cell.length_b   1.000
_cell.length_c   1.000
_cell.angle_alpha   90.00
_cell.angle_beta   90.00
_cell.angle_gamma   90.00
#
_symmetry.space_group_name_H-M   'P 1'
#
loop_
_entity.id
_entity.type
_entity.pdbx_description
1 polymer ?
#
loop_
_entity_poly.entity_id
_entity_poly.type
_entity_poly.pdbx_seq_one_letter_code
_entity_poly.pdbx_strand_id
1 'polypeptide(L)'
;MDIRTIVVDNTVELKEKLNLPLEYMDDNYYYVSYLDKVMQVKKDENVSLNDNNNTSVNEASYISVINYDTIDNCTKDVCVSVDNVRNQLNYLKEQGFSSISVDEYKLWLAGKIRLKEKSILLITTNSNNNVSTLNNEGNIKIEVLSDDSIKFSDVNKKSTKNSTLDKIERYVVKKTTSLDNFKKMSNGEDVVEVVKSASSGEQRIAVLNYHFFYDPTLGEECDESICLEVSKFREQLDYLKNNGYKTLKMSEFKKWMFGEIELPEKSVLITVDDGAKGTGKHNGNKLIPILEEYNMNATLFLITGWWSVENYRSKNLDIQSHTNDMHKYGTCGRGQLVCYSKDQALADLKKSLEIVDNNDSFCYPFYSYSDTAIQAVKEAGFQIAFVGGSVKARRSNNKYLIPRYPIYKTTTLNQFIKMVS
;
A
#
# COMPACT_ATOMS: atom_id res chain seq x y z
N MET A 1 22.58 -4.90 16.55
CA MET A 1 23.51 -4.61 17.62
C MET A 1 24.79 -4.12 17.02
N ASP A 2 25.30 -3.06 17.57
CA ASP A 2 26.45 -2.34 17.04
C ASP A 2 27.73 -3.11 17.35
N ILE A 3 28.44 -3.59 16.32
CA ILE A 3 29.76 -4.23 16.46
C ILE A 3 30.77 -3.24 17.10
N ARG A 4 30.51 -1.94 16.99
CA ARG A 4 31.31 -0.89 17.63
C ARG A 4 31.37 -1.02 19.18
N THR A 5 30.46 -1.78 19.78
CA THR A 5 30.45 -2.03 21.24
C THR A 5 31.27 -3.23 21.63
N ILE A 6 31.88 -3.95 20.68
CA ILE A 6 32.81 -5.02 20.98
C ILE A 6 34.21 -4.39 21.14
N VAL A 7 34.37 -3.55 22.14
CA VAL A 7 35.68 -3.19 22.64
C VAL A 7 36.13 -4.36 23.49
N VAL A 8 37.04 -5.14 22.96
CA VAL A 8 37.61 -6.30 23.62
C VAL A 8 38.67 -5.82 24.61
N ASP A 9 38.22 -5.25 25.73
CA ASP A 9 39.11 -5.07 26.90
C ASP A 9 38.93 -6.16 27.98
N ASN A 10 38.00 -7.09 27.77
CA ASN A 10 37.82 -8.24 28.66
C ASN A 10 37.76 -9.53 27.84
N THR A 11 38.85 -10.27 27.79
CA THR A 11 38.86 -11.65 27.35
C THR A 11 38.04 -12.49 28.34
N VAL A 12 36.91 -13.01 27.91
CA VAL A 12 36.17 -14.02 28.65
C VAL A 12 36.70 -15.37 28.23
N GLU A 13 37.36 -16.08 29.18
CA GLU A 13 37.78 -17.44 28.98
C GLU A 13 36.54 -18.35 29.05
N LEU A 14 36.12 -18.93 27.93
CA LEU A 14 35.00 -19.86 27.89
C LEU A 14 35.47 -21.20 28.46
N LYS A 15 34.90 -21.63 29.60
CA LYS A 15 35.20 -22.89 30.28
C LYS A 15 34.53 -24.11 29.65
N GLU A 16 33.60 -23.87 28.67
CA GLU A 16 32.86 -24.94 28.02
C GLU A 16 32.89 -24.75 26.49
N LYS A 17 32.84 -25.86 25.76
CA LYS A 17 32.78 -25.85 24.31
C LYS A 17 31.38 -25.39 23.86
N LEU A 18 31.30 -24.26 23.22
CA LEU A 18 30.06 -23.68 22.70
C LEU A 18 29.99 -23.79 21.17
N ASN A 19 28.82 -24.15 20.66
CA ASN A 19 28.50 -24.03 19.23
C ASN A 19 27.71 -22.75 19.04
N LEU A 20 28.31 -21.74 18.43
CA LEU A 20 27.70 -20.44 18.24
C LEU A 20 27.45 -20.19 16.75
N PRO A 21 26.31 -19.56 16.39
CA PRO A 21 26.03 -19.16 15.00
C PRO A 21 27.09 -18.18 14.52
N LEU A 22 27.71 -18.48 13.36
CA LEU A 22 28.63 -17.58 12.70
C LEU A 22 27.84 -16.48 11.97
N GLU A 23 28.14 -15.23 12.30
CA GLU A 23 27.49 -14.08 11.63
C GLU A 23 28.29 -13.64 10.40
N TYR A 24 29.60 -13.47 10.57
CA TYR A 24 30.58 -13.22 9.49
C TYR A 24 31.99 -13.46 9.98
N MET A 25 33.00 -13.32 9.12
CA MET A 25 34.40 -13.47 9.47
C MET A 25 35.31 -12.55 8.65
N ASP A 26 36.44 -12.18 9.22
CA ASP A 26 37.56 -11.55 8.52
C ASP A 26 38.76 -12.49 8.51
N ASP A 27 39.94 -12.00 8.17
CA ASP A 27 41.15 -12.84 8.12
C ASP A 27 41.61 -13.35 9.48
N ASN A 28 41.30 -12.62 10.57
CA ASN A 28 41.81 -12.88 11.91
C ASN A 28 40.73 -13.34 12.89
N TYR A 29 39.46 -13.07 12.64
CA TYR A 29 38.38 -13.27 13.60
C TYR A 29 37.14 -13.91 12.97
N TYR A 30 36.42 -14.71 13.81
CA TYR A 30 35.04 -15.07 13.61
C TYR A 30 34.18 -14.12 14.43
N TYR A 31 33.03 -13.72 13.87
CA TYR A 31 32.00 -12.90 14.53
C TYR A 31 30.78 -13.77 14.71
N VAL A 32 30.42 -14.06 15.96
CA VAL A 32 29.42 -15.06 16.33
C VAL A 32 28.34 -14.46 17.21
N SER A 33 27.10 -14.95 17.07
CA SER A 33 26.00 -14.56 17.95
C SER A 33 26.09 -15.30 19.30
N TYR A 34 26.07 -14.53 20.40
CA TYR A 34 26.02 -15.05 21.75
C TYR A 34 25.20 -14.11 22.66
N LEU A 35 24.12 -14.62 23.28
CA LEU A 35 23.23 -13.86 24.17
C LEU A 35 22.77 -12.53 23.52
N ASP A 36 22.23 -12.61 22.31
CA ASP A 36 21.76 -11.46 21.50
C ASP A 36 22.85 -10.40 21.20
N LYS A 37 24.11 -10.79 21.32
CA LYS A 37 25.29 -9.98 20.99
C LYS A 37 26.12 -10.67 19.92
N VAL A 38 26.72 -9.88 19.04
CA VAL A 38 27.74 -10.36 18.14
C VAL A 38 29.07 -10.23 18.87
N MET A 39 29.78 -11.35 19.03
CA MET A 39 31.07 -11.41 19.70
C MET A 39 32.18 -11.71 18.69
N GLN A 40 33.33 -11.09 18.90
CA GLN A 40 34.53 -11.32 18.11
C GLN A 40 35.34 -12.45 18.75
N VAL A 41 35.66 -13.50 17.98
CA VAL A 41 36.47 -14.64 18.42
C VAL A 41 37.69 -14.75 17.51
N LYS A 42 38.89 -14.70 18.10
CA LYS A 42 40.12 -14.80 17.33
C LYS A 42 40.27 -16.20 16.71
N LYS A 43 40.68 -16.25 15.45
CA LYS A 43 40.99 -17.51 14.76
C LYS A 43 42.32 -18.08 15.34
N ASP A 44 42.21 -19.17 16.07
CA ASP A 44 43.35 -19.92 16.57
C ASP A 44 43.06 -21.43 16.53
N GLU A 45 44.01 -22.25 17.00
CA GLU A 45 43.91 -23.70 16.98
C GLU A 45 42.81 -24.30 17.87
N ASN A 46 42.23 -23.49 18.77
CA ASN A 46 41.12 -23.90 19.66
C ASN A 46 39.77 -23.57 19.11
N VAL A 47 39.70 -22.85 17.99
CA VAL A 47 38.46 -22.41 17.37
C VAL A 47 38.37 -22.96 15.95
N SER A 48 37.39 -23.81 15.71
CA SER A 48 37.15 -24.39 14.39
C SER A 48 35.72 -24.15 13.94
N LEU A 49 35.52 -23.99 12.62
CA LEU A 49 34.21 -24.07 12.02
C LEU A 49 33.71 -25.51 12.11
N ASN A 50 32.46 -25.69 12.55
CA ASN A 50 31.85 -27.00 12.59
C ASN A 50 31.29 -27.31 11.18
N ASP A 51 32.00 -28.15 10.43
CA ASP A 51 31.64 -28.52 9.04
C ASP A 51 30.31 -29.28 8.91
N ASN A 52 29.71 -29.72 10.03
CA ASN A 52 28.40 -30.38 10.01
C ASN A 52 27.21 -29.45 9.83
N ASN A 53 27.41 -28.14 9.89
CA ASN A 53 26.44 -27.11 9.49
C ASN A 53 26.99 -26.36 8.29
N ASN A 54 27.13 -27.05 7.18
CA ASN A 54 27.43 -26.47 5.87
C ASN A 54 26.19 -25.70 5.33
N THR A 55 25.63 -24.77 6.10
CA THR A 55 24.98 -23.63 5.56
C THR A 55 26.10 -22.72 5.10
N SER A 56 26.52 -22.88 3.85
CA SER A 56 27.27 -21.86 3.15
C SER A 56 26.50 -20.56 3.35
N VAL A 57 26.98 -19.71 4.25
CA VAL A 57 26.43 -18.36 4.38
C VAL A 57 26.76 -17.69 3.05
N ASN A 58 25.76 -17.56 2.17
CA ASN A 58 25.95 -16.89 0.91
C ASN A 58 26.44 -15.48 1.23
N GLU A 59 27.64 -15.18 0.74
CA GLU A 59 28.24 -13.86 0.91
C GLU A 59 27.49 -12.83 0.07
N ALA A 60 27.22 -11.66 0.66
CA ALA A 60 26.61 -10.56 -0.06
C ALA A 60 27.51 -10.11 -1.22
N SER A 61 27.03 -10.29 -2.44
CA SER A 61 27.70 -9.79 -3.65
C SER A 61 27.45 -8.30 -3.90
N TYR A 62 26.45 -7.74 -3.23
CA TYR A 62 26.07 -6.33 -3.24
C TYR A 62 25.44 -5.93 -1.92
N ILE A 63 25.40 -4.64 -1.66
CA ILE A 63 24.62 -4.06 -0.54
C ILE A 63 23.66 -3.04 -1.11
N SER A 64 22.40 -3.17 -0.76
CA SER A 64 21.41 -2.12 -1.01
C SER A 64 21.58 -1.03 0.03
N VAL A 65 22.04 0.14 -0.38
CA VAL A 65 22.11 1.35 0.46
C VAL A 65 20.85 2.15 0.22
N ILE A 66 20.01 2.28 1.23
CA ILE A 66 18.71 2.95 1.13
C ILE A 66 18.70 4.20 2.01
N ASN A 67 18.45 5.34 1.39
CA ASN A 67 18.40 6.64 2.03
C ASN A 67 16.98 7.14 2.27
N TYR A 68 16.72 7.58 3.49
CA TYR A 68 15.54 8.36 3.87
C TYR A 68 16.00 9.79 4.18
N ASP A 69 15.63 10.76 3.35
CA ASP A 69 16.02 12.16 3.61
C ASP A 69 15.37 12.69 4.87
N THR A 70 14.07 12.46 5.02
CA THR A 70 13.30 12.87 6.21
C THR A 70 12.23 11.84 6.53
N ILE A 71 12.20 11.35 7.78
CA ILE A 71 11.16 10.44 8.26
C ILE A 71 10.21 11.27 9.14
N ASP A 72 9.11 11.76 8.54
CA ASP A 72 8.10 12.57 9.19
C ASP A 72 6.82 12.67 8.36
N ASN A 73 5.73 13.13 8.97
CA ASN A 73 4.45 13.42 8.32
C ASN A 73 4.44 14.82 7.70
N CYS A 74 5.36 15.12 6.81
CA CYS A 74 5.40 16.41 6.13
C CYS A 74 4.93 16.33 4.67
N THR A 75 4.76 17.49 4.02
CA THR A 75 4.19 17.60 2.67
C THR A 75 5.21 17.47 1.55
N LYS A 76 6.51 17.54 1.84
CA LYS A 76 7.59 17.52 0.85
C LYS A 76 7.79 16.11 0.29
N ASP A 77 8.22 15.99 -0.98
CA ASP A 77 8.47 14.70 -1.64
C ASP A 77 9.55 13.85 -0.95
N VAL A 78 10.49 14.50 -0.30
CA VAL A 78 11.59 13.86 0.43
C VAL A 78 11.17 13.29 1.80
N CYS A 79 9.95 13.58 2.26
CA CYS A 79 9.43 13.08 3.53
C CYS A 79 8.73 11.75 3.35
N VAL A 80 9.15 10.77 4.12
CA VAL A 80 8.49 9.46 4.19
C VAL A 80 7.77 9.35 5.53
N SER A 81 6.48 9.02 5.52
CA SER A 81 5.71 8.90 6.76
C SER A 81 6.25 7.77 7.64
N VAL A 82 6.15 7.95 8.96
CA VAL A 82 6.59 6.96 9.95
C VAL A 82 5.95 5.59 9.71
N ASP A 83 4.65 5.56 9.36
CA ASP A 83 3.94 4.30 9.09
C ASP A 83 4.44 3.60 7.82
N ASN A 84 4.77 4.36 6.77
CA ASN A 84 5.37 3.76 5.58
C ASN A 84 6.74 3.16 5.87
N VAL A 85 7.58 3.87 6.64
CA VAL A 85 8.89 3.34 7.06
C VAL A 85 8.72 2.10 7.92
N ARG A 86 7.80 2.12 8.88
CA ARG A 86 7.49 0.94 9.73
C ARG A 86 7.09 -0.28 8.88
N ASN A 87 6.22 -0.09 7.88
CA ASN A 87 5.83 -1.17 6.96
C ASN A 87 7.02 -1.70 6.15
N GLN A 88 7.92 -0.83 5.72
CA GLN A 88 9.14 -1.21 5.00
C GLN A 88 10.11 -1.98 5.91
N LEU A 89 10.32 -1.55 7.16
CA LEU A 89 11.15 -2.26 8.14
C LEU A 89 10.57 -3.65 8.49
N ASN A 90 9.25 -3.75 8.65
CA ASN A 90 8.57 -5.03 8.87
C ASN A 90 8.77 -5.98 7.69
N TYR A 91 8.62 -5.50 6.45
CA TYR A 91 8.92 -6.30 5.26
C TYR A 91 10.37 -6.82 5.28
N LEU A 92 11.36 -5.96 5.56
CA LEU A 92 12.76 -6.39 5.62
C LEU A 92 12.98 -7.49 6.66
N LYS A 93 12.38 -7.33 7.84
CA LYS A 93 12.43 -8.33 8.92
C LYS A 93 11.82 -9.67 8.48
N GLU A 94 10.62 -9.64 7.89
CA GLU A 94 9.90 -10.83 7.40
C GLU A 94 10.68 -11.57 6.30
N GLN A 95 11.42 -10.82 5.47
CA GLN A 95 12.25 -11.40 4.42
C GLN A 95 13.64 -11.84 4.89
N GLY A 96 13.97 -11.69 6.16
CA GLY A 96 15.24 -12.10 6.75
C GLY A 96 16.42 -11.20 6.41
N PHE A 97 16.17 -9.91 6.11
CA PHE A 97 17.24 -8.93 5.98
C PHE A 97 17.87 -8.61 7.35
N SER A 98 19.15 -8.24 7.32
CA SER A 98 19.90 -7.74 8.48
C SER A 98 20.44 -6.35 8.15
N SER A 99 20.16 -5.36 9.00
CA SER A 99 20.75 -4.03 8.83
C SER A 99 22.20 -4.05 9.29
N ILE A 100 23.04 -3.36 8.53
CA ILE A 100 24.45 -3.16 8.83
C ILE A 100 24.73 -1.69 9.12
N SER A 101 25.83 -1.43 9.84
CA SER A 101 26.33 -0.08 10.08
C SER A 101 27.15 0.46 8.92
N VAL A 102 27.37 1.78 8.90
CA VAL A 102 28.26 2.42 7.93
C VAL A 102 29.69 1.89 8.07
N ASP A 103 30.15 1.60 9.27
CA ASP A 103 31.50 1.08 9.48
C ASP A 103 31.63 -0.36 8.96
N GLU A 104 30.62 -1.21 9.16
CA GLU A 104 30.59 -2.54 8.55
C GLU A 104 30.55 -2.46 7.03
N TYR A 105 29.78 -1.53 6.48
CA TYR A 105 29.75 -1.28 5.04
C TYR A 105 31.13 -0.85 4.50
N LYS A 106 31.84 0.08 5.19
CA LYS A 106 33.22 0.48 4.84
C LYS A 106 34.19 -0.70 4.86
N LEU A 107 34.10 -1.54 5.89
CA LEU A 107 34.96 -2.74 6.00
C LEU A 107 34.66 -3.78 4.91
N TRP A 108 33.39 -3.98 4.58
CA TRP A 108 32.99 -4.86 3.48
C TRP A 108 33.46 -4.32 2.12
N LEU A 109 33.32 -3.02 1.88
CA LEU A 109 33.79 -2.39 0.64
C LEU A 109 35.31 -2.49 0.50
N ALA A 110 36.04 -2.38 1.60
CA ALA A 110 37.49 -2.58 1.65
C ALA A 110 37.91 -4.05 1.58
N GLY A 111 36.97 -4.99 1.46
CA GLY A 111 37.25 -6.44 1.44
C GLY A 111 37.73 -7.03 2.75
N LYS A 112 37.62 -6.28 3.88
CA LYS A 112 38.11 -6.70 5.19
C LYS A 112 37.16 -7.64 5.95
N ILE A 113 35.86 -7.56 5.63
CA ILE A 113 34.83 -8.46 6.18
C ILE A 113 33.93 -9.03 5.10
N ARG A 114 33.27 -10.14 5.38
CA ARG A 114 32.22 -10.76 4.58
C ARG A 114 30.89 -10.58 5.28
N LEU A 115 29.89 -10.11 4.56
CA LEU A 115 28.53 -9.92 5.05
C LEU A 115 27.61 -11.02 4.49
N LYS A 116 26.56 -11.37 5.22
CA LYS A 116 25.54 -12.30 4.75
C LYS A 116 24.81 -11.77 3.54
N GLU A 117 24.35 -12.66 2.68
CA GLU A 117 23.31 -12.34 1.73
C GLU A 117 22.13 -11.67 2.46
N LYS A 118 21.46 -10.71 1.83
CA LYS A 118 20.41 -9.87 2.45
C LYS A 118 20.89 -8.94 3.58
N SER A 119 22.17 -8.55 3.59
CA SER A 119 22.63 -7.39 4.34
C SER A 119 22.20 -6.11 3.66
N ILE A 120 21.72 -5.12 4.42
CA ILE A 120 21.19 -3.86 3.92
C ILE A 120 21.66 -2.68 4.78
N LEU A 121 22.01 -1.57 4.17
CA LEU A 121 22.35 -0.33 4.86
C LEU A 121 21.22 0.68 4.71
N LEU A 122 20.57 1.01 5.83
CA LEU A 122 19.52 2.04 5.88
C LEU A 122 20.10 3.30 6.53
N ILE A 123 20.01 4.44 5.85
CA ILE A 123 20.61 5.69 6.29
C ILE A 123 19.64 6.86 6.25
N THR A 124 19.89 7.84 7.11
CA THR A 124 19.27 9.17 7.06
C THR A 124 20.28 10.23 7.49
N THR A 125 20.15 11.43 6.96
CA THR A 125 20.91 12.61 7.42
C THR A 125 20.13 13.42 8.46
N ASN A 126 18.84 13.10 8.67
CA ASN A 126 17.97 13.84 9.56
C ASN A 126 17.67 13.04 10.83
N SER A 127 18.35 13.40 11.91
CA SER A 127 18.10 12.84 13.23
C SER A 127 16.86 13.48 13.86
N ASN A 128 15.84 12.67 14.16
CA ASN A 128 14.66 13.09 14.90
C ASN A 128 14.12 11.96 15.78
N ASN A 129 13.12 12.29 16.62
CA ASN A 129 12.51 11.31 17.54
C ASN A 129 11.86 10.12 16.82
N ASN A 130 11.40 10.29 15.58
CA ASN A 130 10.78 9.23 14.79
C ASN A 130 11.78 8.12 14.45
N VAL A 131 13.03 8.50 14.09
CA VAL A 131 14.11 7.53 13.82
C VAL A 131 14.44 6.74 15.07
N SER A 132 14.57 7.41 16.21
CA SER A 132 14.83 6.75 17.50
C SER A 132 13.70 5.79 17.89
N THR A 133 12.45 6.18 17.68
CA THR A 133 11.28 5.34 17.94
C THR A 133 11.31 4.09 17.06
N LEU A 134 11.45 4.24 15.73
CA LEU A 134 11.52 3.13 14.79
C LEU A 134 12.69 2.16 15.13
N ASN A 135 13.84 2.72 15.47
CA ASN A 135 15.00 1.92 15.87
C ASN A 135 14.78 1.13 17.18
N ASN A 136 13.88 1.59 18.06
CA ASN A 136 13.53 0.88 19.30
C ASN A 136 12.45 -0.21 19.08
N GLU A 137 11.65 -0.10 18.02
CA GLU A 137 10.56 -1.04 17.71
C GLU A 137 11.05 -2.38 17.14
N GLY A 138 12.28 -2.46 16.60
CA GLY A 138 12.73 -3.68 15.90
C GLY A 138 14.24 -3.86 15.81
N ASN A 139 14.66 -4.94 15.14
CA ASN A 139 16.08 -5.28 14.96
C ASN A 139 16.70 -4.66 13.69
N ILE A 140 15.86 -4.21 12.73
CA ILE A 140 16.32 -3.48 11.55
C ILE A 140 16.51 -2.02 11.95
N LYS A 141 17.72 -1.50 11.79
CA LYS A 141 18.11 -0.16 12.25
C LYS A 141 18.35 0.78 11.09
N ILE A 142 17.98 2.05 11.27
CA ILE A 142 18.31 3.16 10.39
C ILE A 142 19.45 3.93 11.03
N GLU A 143 20.55 4.09 10.33
CA GLU A 143 21.71 4.81 10.82
C GLU A 143 21.65 6.29 10.48
N VAL A 144 21.94 7.14 11.46
CA VAL A 144 22.00 8.60 11.25
C VAL A 144 23.41 8.96 10.84
N LEU A 145 23.58 9.46 9.63
CA LEU A 145 24.88 9.89 9.12
C LEU A 145 25.31 11.20 9.79
N SER A 146 26.48 11.17 10.39
CA SER A 146 27.14 12.36 10.96
C SER A 146 28.48 12.68 10.28
N ASP A 147 28.86 11.90 9.28
CA ASP A 147 30.19 11.92 8.67
C ASP A 147 30.10 12.36 7.20
N ASP A 148 30.76 13.47 6.86
CA ASP A 148 30.87 14.02 5.51
C ASP A 148 31.95 13.30 4.66
N SER A 149 32.64 12.30 5.22
CA SER A 149 33.70 11.53 4.51
C SER A 149 33.14 10.58 3.46
N ILE A 150 31.83 10.35 3.46
CA ILE A 150 31.14 9.47 2.51
C ILE A 150 30.31 10.31 1.56
N LYS A 151 30.51 10.11 0.26
CA LYS A 151 29.70 10.74 -0.77
C LYS A 151 28.82 9.73 -1.47
N PHE A 152 27.57 10.10 -1.66
CA PHE A 152 26.57 9.24 -2.28
C PHE A 152 26.20 9.72 -3.69
N SER A 153 25.88 8.75 -4.53
CA SER A 153 25.30 8.97 -5.85
C SER A 153 23.88 8.45 -5.90
N ASP A 154 22.89 9.33 -6.09
CA ASP A 154 21.46 9.03 -6.10
C ASP A 154 21.04 8.46 -7.47
N VAL A 155 21.56 7.29 -7.80
CA VAL A 155 21.35 6.63 -9.10
C VAL A 155 20.32 5.50 -9.04
N ASN A 156 19.69 5.27 -7.89
CA ASN A 156 18.73 4.20 -7.67
C ASN A 156 19.25 2.79 -8.04
N LYS A 157 20.49 2.51 -7.63
CA LYS A 157 21.20 1.25 -7.86
C LYS A 157 21.82 0.72 -6.59
N LYS A 158 22.03 -0.60 -6.56
CA LYS A 158 22.78 -1.26 -5.49
C LYS A 158 24.25 -0.87 -5.53
N SER A 159 24.87 -0.86 -4.37
CA SER A 159 26.31 -0.72 -4.22
C SER A 159 27.01 -2.09 -4.33
N THR A 160 28.16 -2.13 -4.97
CA THR A 160 28.97 -3.33 -5.16
C THR A 160 30.38 -3.11 -4.63
N LYS A 161 31.20 -4.15 -4.57
CA LYS A 161 32.62 -4.01 -4.20
C LYS A 161 33.46 -3.13 -5.15
N ASN A 162 32.88 -2.73 -6.29
CA ASN A 162 33.51 -1.76 -7.21
C ASN A 162 33.12 -0.30 -6.89
N SER A 163 32.21 -0.08 -5.97
CA SER A 163 31.86 1.26 -5.50
C SER A 163 33.01 1.84 -4.65
N THR A 164 33.12 3.16 -4.63
CA THR A 164 34.16 3.86 -3.88
C THR A 164 33.54 4.76 -2.82
N LEU A 165 34.23 5.07 -1.73
CA LEU A 165 33.67 5.88 -0.62
C LEU A 165 33.30 7.31 -1.03
N ASP A 166 33.85 7.81 -2.12
CA ASP A 166 33.52 9.09 -2.71
C ASP A 166 32.37 9.03 -3.74
N LYS A 167 31.88 7.81 -4.05
CA LYS A 167 30.79 7.58 -4.99
C LYS A 167 30.05 6.27 -4.68
N ILE A 168 29.34 6.24 -3.57
CA ILE A 168 28.50 5.11 -3.20
C ILE A 168 27.14 5.23 -3.88
N GLU A 169 26.77 4.26 -4.69
CA GLU A 169 25.43 4.18 -5.29
C GLU A 169 24.42 3.88 -4.19
N ARG A 170 23.31 4.61 -4.21
CA ARG A 170 22.20 4.40 -3.28
C ARG A 170 20.84 4.56 -3.94
N TYR A 171 19.85 4.00 -3.28
CA TYR A 171 18.42 4.24 -3.54
C TYR A 171 17.93 5.37 -2.63
N VAL A 172 17.07 6.24 -3.15
CA VAL A 172 16.43 7.29 -2.37
C VAL A 172 14.95 6.96 -2.24
N VAL A 173 14.48 6.79 -1.01
CA VAL A 173 13.06 6.59 -0.70
C VAL A 173 12.39 7.95 -0.61
N LYS A 174 11.35 8.13 -1.43
CA LYS A 174 10.52 9.34 -1.48
C LYS A 174 9.13 9.05 -0.92
N LYS A 175 8.36 10.09 -0.67
CA LYS A 175 6.95 10.00 -0.29
C LYS A 175 6.13 9.09 -1.24
N THR A 176 6.48 9.10 -2.52
CA THR A 176 5.82 8.35 -3.58
C THR A 176 6.38 6.95 -3.81
N THR A 177 7.43 6.56 -3.10
CA THR A 177 8.03 5.22 -3.23
C THR A 177 7.05 4.18 -2.72
N SER A 178 6.52 3.36 -3.63
CA SER A 178 5.63 2.26 -3.28
C SER A 178 6.37 1.14 -2.54
N LEU A 179 5.65 0.32 -1.78
CA LEU A 179 6.25 -0.85 -1.14
C LEU A 179 6.87 -1.81 -2.18
N ASP A 180 6.28 -1.95 -3.37
CA ASP A 180 6.84 -2.81 -4.43
C ASP A 180 8.14 -2.24 -5.00
N ASN A 181 8.26 -0.93 -5.14
CA ASN A 181 9.54 -0.30 -5.51
C ASN A 181 10.56 -0.44 -4.37
N PHE A 182 10.15 -0.30 -3.12
CA PHE A 182 11.02 -0.54 -1.98
C PHE A 182 11.53 -2.00 -1.93
N LYS A 183 10.69 -2.98 -2.24
CA LYS A 183 11.10 -4.40 -2.37
C LYS A 183 12.18 -4.59 -3.45
N LYS A 184 12.01 -3.95 -4.60
CA LYS A 184 13.03 -3.95 -5.66
C LYS A 184 14.34 -3.32 -5.19
N MET A 185 14.28 -2.15 -4.54
CA MET A 185 15.45 -1.48 -3.95
C MET A 185 16.17 -2.39 -2.97
N SER A 186 15.45 -3.04 -2.06
CA SER A 186 16.06 -3.93 -1.06
C SER A 186 16.70 -5.18 -1.68
N ASN A 187 16.16 -5.67 -2.78
CA ASN A 187 16.72 -6.79 -3.54
C ASN A 187 17.81 -6.37 -4.54
N GLY A 188 18.25 -5.13 -4.51
CA GLY A 188 19.30 -4.63 -5.41
C GLY A 188 18.91 -4.58 -6.88
N GLU A 189 17.61 -4.53 -7.18
CA GLU A 189 17.09 -4.38 -8.53
C GLU A 189 17.10 -2.91 -8.95
N ASP A 190 17.34 -2.66 -10.24
CA ASP A 190 17.26 -1.31 -10.79
C ASP A 190 15.79 -0.82 -10.69
N VAL A 191 15.59 0.24 -9.93
CA VAL A 191 14.32 0.94 -9.90
C VAL A 191 14.37 2.04 -10.94
N VAL A 192 13.77 1.78 -12.09
CA VAL A 192 13.48 2.85 -13.03
C VAL A 192 12.37 3.67 -12.41
N GLU A 193 12.73 4.78 -11.75
CA GLU A 193 11.75 5.85 -11.60
C GLU A 193 11.37 6.24 -13.03
N VAL A 194 10.17 5.89 -13.43
CA VAL A 194 9.57 6.54 -14.57
C VAL A 194 9.49 8.01 -14.16
N VAL A 195 10.51 8.78 -14.54
CA VAL A 195 10.44 10.23 -14.50
C VAL A 195 9.32 10.54 -15.47
N LYS A 196 8.08 10.62 -14.94
CA LYS A 196 7.01 11.27 -15.66
C LYS A 196 7.56 12.66 -15.92
N SER A 197 7.88 12.93 -17.20
CA SER A 197 8.03 14.30 -17.68
C SER A 197 6.96 15.09 -16.97
N ALA A 198 7.31 16.14 -16.27
CA ALA A 198 6.42 16.97 -15.48
C ALA A 198 5.27 17.50 -16.35
N SER A 199 4.26 16.69 -16.56
CA SER A 199 2.92 17.15 -16.84
C SER A 199 2.33 17.48 -15.49
N SER A 200 2.34 18.74 -15.19
CA SER A 200 1.81 19.42 -14.04
C SER A 200 0.45 18.86 -13.60
N GLY A 201 0.41 17.98 -12.57
CA GLY A 201 -0.85 17.66 -11.92
C GLY A 201 -0.84 16.30 -11.23
N GLU A 202 -1.29 16.28 -10.00
CA GLU A 202 -1.64 15.07 -9.25
C GLU A 202 -2.55 14.16 -10.12
N GLN A 203 -2.22 12.87 -10.24
CA GLN A 203 -3.06 11.90 -10.96
C GLN A 203 -4.48 11.93 -10.39
N ARG A 204 -5.46 11.96 -11.28
CA ARG A 204 -6.88 12.04 -10.94
C ARG A 204 -7.61 10.87 -11.56
N ILE A 205 -8.40 10.17 -10.76
CA ILE A 205 -9.18 9.01 -11.19
C ILE A 205 -10.67 9.37 -11.20
N ALA A 206 -11.32 9.17 -12.33
CA ALA A 206 -12.77 9.28 -12.38
C ALA A 206 -13.38 8.09 -11.61
N VAL A 207 -14.23 8.39 -10.63
CA VAL A 207 -15.04 7.41 -9.93
C VAL A 207 -16.48 7.62 -10.37
N LEU A 208 -17.04 6.66 -11.09
CA LEU A 208 -18.37 6.71 -11.66
C LEU A 208 -19.35 6.03 -10.72
N ASN A 209 -20.53 6.63 -10.51
CA ASN A 209 -21.55 6.09 -9.64
C ASN A 209 -22.85 5.80 -10.40
N TYR A 210 -23.12 4.54 -10.61
CA TYR A 210 -24.34 3.99 -11.19
C TYR A 210 -25.27 3.47 -10.08
N HIS A 211 -26.54 3.18 -10.46
CA HIS A 211 -27.49 2.54 -9.56
C HIS A 211 -28.26 1.42 -10.27
N PHE A 212 -29.25 1.77 -11.12
CA PHE A 212 -30.19 0.83 -11.69
C PHE A 212 -29.98 0.66 -13.19
N PHE A 213 -30.19 -0.57 -13.68
CA PHE A 213 -30.08 -0.89 -15.09
C PHE A 213 -31.39 -1.50 -15.60
N TYR A 214 -31.85 -1.07 -16.78
CA TYR A 214 -33.04 -1.58 -17.41
C TYR A 214 -32.86 -1.72 -18.93
N ASP A 215 -33.60 -2.62 -19.53
CA ASP A 215 -33.59 -2.86 -20.96
C ASP A 215 -34.98 -2.63 -21.55
N PRO A 216 -35.23 -1.50 -22.21
CA PRO A 216 -36.54 -1.19 -22.82
C PRO A 216 -36.87 -2.15 -23.96
N THR A 217 -35.91 -2.83 -24.57
CA THR A 217 -36.19 -3.82 -25.64
C THR A 217 -36.86 -5.08 -25.09
N LEU A 218 -36.76 -5.31 -23.77
CA LEU A 218 -37.45 -6.38 -23.04
C LEU A 218 -38.76 -5.90 -22.40
N GLY A 219 -39.23 -4.69 -22.73
CA GLY A 219 -40.42 -4.09 -22.12
C GLY A 219 -40.23 -3.59 -20.70
N GLU A 220 -38.97 -3.44 -20.25
CA GLU A 220 -38.68 -2.93 -18.91
C GLU A 220 -38.79 -1.40 -18.88
N GLU A 221 -39.36 -0.85 -17.80
CA GLU A 221 -39.45 0.58 -17.54
C GLU A 221 -38.77 0.96 -16.25
N CYS A 222 -38.23 2.17 -16.20
CA CYS A 222 -37.61 2.74 -15.01
C CYS A 222 -37.72 4.26 -15.05
N ASP A 223 -38.53 4.85 -14.17
CA ASP A 223 -38.83 6.30 -14.16
C ASP A 223 -37.87 7.11 -13.29
N GLU A 224 -37.08 6.43 -12.46
CA GLU A 224 -36.15 7.10 -11.57
C GLU A 224 -34.98 7.74 -12.32
N SER A 225 -34.51 8.89 -11.86
CA SER A 225 -33.41 9.63 -12.51
C SER A 225 -32.08 8.85 -12.52
N ILE A 226 -31.90 7.92 -11.57
CA ILE A 226 -30.71 7.10 -11.39
C ILE A 226 -30.71 5.82 -12.23
N CYS A 227 -31.75 5.59 -13.04
CA CYS A 227 -31.83 4.48 -14.00
C CYS A 227 -30.95 4.75 -15.23
N LEU A 228 -30.29 3.72 -15.73
CA LEU A 228 -29.56 3.79 -16.99
C LEU A 228 -29.99 2.65 -17.91
N GLU A 229 -30.27 2.94 -19.17
CA GLU A 229 -30.49 1.94 -20.19
C GLU A 229 -29.23 1.09 -20.41
N VAL A 230 -29.42 -0.21 -20.58
CA VAL A 230 -28.34 -1.16 -20.89
C VAL A 230 -27.57 -0.73 -22.15
N SER A 231 -28.28 -0.21 -23.17
CA SER A 231 -27.67 0.33 -24.41
C SER A 231 -26.67 1.44 -24.11
N LYS A 232 -27.04 2.40 -23.27
CA LYS A 232 -26.17 3.53 -22.88
C LYS A 232 -24.99 3.06 -22.02
N PHE A 233 -25.21 2.07 -21.12
CA PHE A 233 -24.13 1.50 -20.35
C PHE A 233 -23.10 0.82 -21.25
N ARG A 234 -23.56 0.02 -22.23
CA ARG A 234 -22.68 -0.59 -23.24
C ARG A 234 -21.90 0.45 -24.04
N GLU A 235 -22.55 1.52 -24.49
CA GLU A 235 -21.91 2.63 -25.22
C GLU A 235 -20.78 3.27 -24.39
N GLN A 236 -20.97 3.43 -23.09
CA GLN A 236 -19.96 3.94 -22.17
C GLN A 236 -18.79 2.95 -21.99
N LEU A 237 -19.07 1.66 -21.85
CA LEU A 237 -18.05 0.62 -21.77
C LEU A 237 -17.26 0.46 -23.08
N ASP A 238 -17.94 0.57 -24.24
CA ASP A 238 -17.29 0.60 -25.56
C ASP A 238 -16.31 1.77 -25.67
N TYR A 239 -16.71 2.94 -25.20
CA TYR A 239 -15.81 4.10 -25.16
C TYR A 239 -14.58 3.82 -24.30
N LEU A 240 -14.77 3.30 -23.08
CA LEU A 240 -13.64 2.96 -22.18
C LEU A 240 -12.70 1.94 -22.83
N LYS A 241 -13.25 0.86 -23.41
CA LYS A 241 -12.49 -0.20 -24.08
C LYS A 241 -11.69 0.32 -25.26
N ASN A 242 -12.35 1.04 -26.17
CA ASN A 242 -11.75 1.53 -27.41
C ASN A 242 -10.70 2.62 -27.16
N ASN A 243 -10.76 3.30 -26.01
CA ASN A 243 -9.78 4.32 -25.63
C ASN A 243 -8.72 3.81 -24.64
N GLY A 244 -8.67 2.48 -24.36
CA GLY A 244 -7.64 1.86 -23.54
C GLY A 244 -7.73 2.18 -22.04
N TYR A 245 -8.94 2.44 -21.52
CA TYR A 245 -9.12 2.61 -20.08
C TYR A 245 -9.05 1.29 -19.34
N LYS A 246 -8.38 1.30 -18.19
CA LYS A 246 -8.39 0.22 -17.20
C LYS A 246 -9.51 0.48 -16.19
N THR A 247 -10.46 -0.44 -16.08
CA THR A 247 -11.42 -0.45 -14.97
C THR A 247 -10.79 -1.10 -13.74
N LEU A 248 -10.75 -0.35 -12.64
CA LEU A 248 -10.04 -0.73 -11.43
C LEU A 248 -10.88 -1.67 -10.55
N LYS A 249 -10.22 -2.57 -9.83
CA LYS A 249 -10.78 -3.19 -8.63
C LYS A 249 -10.69 -2.20 -7.46
N MET A 250 -11.57 -2.34 -6.47
CA MET A 250 -11.53 -1.49 -5.27
C MET A 250 -10.18 -1.59 -4.54
N SER A 251 -9.60 -2.78 -4.48
CA SER A 251 -8.28 -2.99 -3.87
C SER A 251 -7.16 -2.22 -4.56
N GLU A 252 -7.19 -2.08 -5.90
CA GLU A 252 -6.20 -1.27 -6.66
C GLU A 252 -6.41 0.22 -6.39
N PHE A 253 -7.68 0.68 -6.43
CA PHE A 253 -8.01 2.07 -6.13
C PHE A 253 -7.60 2.46 -4.71
N LYS A 254 -7.87 1.60 -3.73
CA LYS A 254 -7.48 1.80 -2.33
C LYS A 254 -5.96 1.93 -2.18
N LYS A 255 -5.19 1.01 -2.75
CA LYS A 255 -3.71 1.07 -2.75
C LYS A 255 -3.21 2.37 -3.38
N TRP A 256 -3.82 2.81 -4.48
CA TRP A 256 -3.48 4.09 -5.10
C TRP A 256 -3.82 5.27 -4.18
N MET A 257 -4.98 5.27 -3.52
CA MET A 257 -5.38 6.32 -2.57
C MET A 257 -4.41 6.45 -1.39
N PHE A 258 -3.80 5.35 -0.95
CA PHE A 258 -2.79 5.34 0.11
C PHE A 258 -1.35 5.55 -0.42
N GLY A 259 -1.18 5.73 -1.72
CA GLY A 259 0.14 5.95 -2.33
C GLY A 259 1.01 4.70 -2.45
N GLU A 260 0.42 3.52 -2.30
CA GLU A 260 1.13 2.24 -2.35
C GLU A 260 1.46 1.81 -3.78
N ILE A 261 0.64 2.20 -4.75
CA ILE A 261 0.85 1.91 -6.18
C ILE A 261 0.57 3.13 -7.06
N GLU A 262 1.18 3.15 -8.23
CA GLU A 262 0.79 4.00 -9.35
C GLU A 262 -0.21 3.24 -10.25
N LEU A 263 -1.15 3.96 -10.83
CA LEU A 263 -2.12 3.41 -11.77
C LEU A 263 -1.82 3.90 -13.20
N PRO A 264 -2.23 3.15 -14.23
CA PRO A 264 -2.20 3.65 -15.59
C PRO A 264 -2.90 5.01 -15.70
N GLU A 265 -2.43 5.87 -16.57
CA GLU A 265 -3.01 7.21 -16.77
C GLU A 265 -4.50 7.14 -17.08
N LYS A 266 -4.89 6.23 -17.96
CA LYS A 266 -6.28 5.97 -18.31
C LYS A 266 -6.87 4.90 -17.38
N SER A 267 -7.18 5.28 -16.14
CA SER A 267 -7.83 4.44 -15.14
C SER A 267 -9.16 5.03 -14.71
N VAL A 268 -10.14 4.19 -14.44
CA VAL A 268 -11.48 4.55 -13.98
C VAL A 268 -11.98 3.54 -12.96
N LEU A 269 -12.67 4.00 -11.91
CA LEU A 269 -13.37 3.14 -10.97
C LEU A 269 -14.87 3.19 -11.27
N ILE A 270 -15.47 2.07 -11.63
CA ILE A 270 -16.92 1.93 -11.81
C ILE A 270 -17.50 1.50 -10.46
N THR A 271 -18.44 2.28 -9.92
CA THR A 271 -19.18 1.91 -8.71
C THR A 271 -20.67 1.86 -8.99
N VAL A 272 -21.37 0.98 -8.30
CA VAL A 272 -22.82 0.79 -8.38
C VAL A 272 -23.35 0.77 -6.96
N ASP A 273 -24.43 1.50 -6.67
CA ASP A 273 -25.00 1.54 -5.32
C ASP A 273 -26.28 0.69 -5.23
N ASP A 274 -26.71 0.42 -4.00
CA ASP A 274 -27.96 -0.21 -3.54
C ASP A 274 -28.04 -1.73 -3.75
N GLY A 275 -27.73 -2.23 -4.92
CA GLY A 275 -27.97 -3.64 -5.28
C GLY A 275 -29.35 -3.93 -5.85
N ALA A 276 -30.10 -2.90 -6.28
CA ALA A 276 -31.45 -3.04 -6.82
C ALA A 276 -31.47 -3.18 -8.36
N LYS A 277 -32.63 -3.22 -8.94
CA LYS A 277 -32.98 -3.25 -10.38
C LYS A 277 -31.83 -3.48 -11.37
N GLY A 278 -31.75 -4.67 -11.93
CA GLY A 278 -30.79 -5.02 -12.98
C GLY A 278 -29.36 -5.28 -12.50
N THR A 279 -29.08 -5.16 -11.20
CA THR A 279 -27.71 -5.30 -10.65
C THR A 279 -27.33 -6.73 -10.26
N GLY A 280 -28.25 -7.52 -9.75
CA GLY A 280 -28.02 -8.88 -9.26
C GLY A 280 -28.89 -9.95 -9.90
N LYS A 281 -28.56 -11.22 -9.65
CA LYS A 281 -29.22 -12.41 -10.24
C LYS A 281 -30.74 -12.47 -9.97
N HIS A 282 -31.20 -11.90 -8.86
CA HIS A 282 -32.58 -11.94 -8.42
C HIS A 282 -33.44 -10.77 -8.92
N ASN A 283 -32.84 -9.75 -9.56
CA ASN A 283 -33.52 -8.52 -9.94
C ASN A 283 -33.22 -8.07 -11.38
N GLY A 284 -33.12 -9.03 -12.30
CA GLY A 284 -32.97 -8.79 -13.74
C GLY A 284 -31.55 -8.93 -14.28
N ASN A 285 -30.51 -8.99 -13.43
CA ASN A 285 -29.13 -9.38 -13.75
C ASN A 285 -28.57 -8.81 -15.08
N LYS A 286 -28.60 -7.48 -15.26
CA LYS A 286 -28.02 -6.84 -16.43
C LYS A 286 -26.53 -6.57 -16.25
N LEU A 287 -26.15 -6.10 -15.06
CA LEU A 287 -24.80 -5.62 -14.75
C LEU A 287 -23.74 -6.75 -14.89
N ILE A 288 -23.94 -7.87 -14.22
CA ILE A 288 -22.92 -8.93 -14.13
C ILE A 288 -22.56 -9.50 -15.51
N PRO A 289 -23.52 -9.95 -16.35
CA PRO A 289 -23.19 -10.48 -17.68
C PRO A 289 -22.46 -9.46 -18.58
N ILE A 290 -22.83 -8.16 -18.49
CA ILE A 290 -22.17 -7.12 -19.27
C ILE A 290 -20.73 -6.92 -18.81
N LEU A 291 -20.47 -6.88 -17.50
CA LEU A 291 -19.10 -6.75 -16.99
C LEU A 291 -18.23 -7.96 -17.40
N GLU A 292 -18.80 -9.15 -17.39
CA GLU A 292 -18.10 -10.38 -17.81
C GLU A 292 -17.80 -10.39 -19.30
N GLU A 293 -18.75 -9.99 -20.15
CA GLU A 293 -18.61 -9.85 -21.61
C GLU A 293 -17.48 -8.86 -21.97
N TYR A 294 -17.45 -7.71 -21.29
CA TYR A 294 -16.42 -6.69 -21.53
C TYR A 294 -15.08 -6.99 -20.81
N ASN A 295 -15.07 -7.97 -19.92
CA ASN A 295 -13.97 -8.24 -18.98
C ASN A 295 -13.54 -6.99 -18.20
N MET A 296 -14.53 -6.23 -17.73
CA MET A 296 -14.34 -5.00 -16.97
C MET A 296 -14.75 -5.20 -15.50
N ASN A 297 -14.09 -4.48 -14.60
CA ASN A 297 -14.37 -4.55 -13.17
C ASN A 297 -15.30 -3.42 -12.73
N ALA A 298 -16.14 -3.71 -11.74
CA ALA A 298 -16.92 -2.73 -11.00
C ALA A 298 -16.93 -3.06 -9.50
N THR A 299 -17.36 -2.11 -8.68
CA THR A 299 -17.60 -2.27 -7.25
C THR A 299 -19.07 -2.01 -6.95
N LEU A 300 -19.71 -2.93 -6.28
CA LEU A 300 -21.07 -2.78 -5.78
C LEU A 300 -21.03 -2.39 -4.30
N PHE A 301 -21.63 -1.25 -3.95
CA PHE A 301 -21.93 -0.88 -2.58
C PHE A 301 -23.33 -1.40 -2.23
N LEU A 302 -23.39 -2.48 -1.47
CA LEU A 302 -24.59 -3.27 -1.22
C LEU A 302 -25.27 -2.87 0.08
N ILE A 303 -26.60 -2.70 0.07
CA ILE A 303 -27.43 -2.61 1.28
C ILE A 303 -27.62 -4.04 1.81
N THR A 304 -26.80 -4.44 2.77
CA THR A 304 -26.65 -5.84 3.16
C THR A 304 -27.86 -6.41 3.94
N GLY A 305 -28.67 -5.56 4.53
CA GLY A 305 -29.92 -5.98 5.18
C GLY A 305 -31.08 -6.21 4.21
N TRP A 306 -30.96 -5.73 2.97
CA TRP A 306 -31.99 -5.88 1.95
C TRP A 306 -31.66 -6.99 0.95
N TRP A 307 -30.39 -7.23 0.68
CA TRP A 307 -29.93 -8.11 -0.38
C TRP A 307 -28.83 -9.07 0.08
N SER A 308 -28.93 -10.33 -0.33
CA SER A 308 -27.89 -11.32 -0.08
C SER A 308 -26.71 -11.14 -1.02
N VAL A 309 -25.49 -11.17 -0.51
CA VAL A 309 -24.24 -11.10 -1.27
C VAL A 309 -24.14 -12.17 -2.34
N GLU A 310 -24.76 -13.35 -2.14
CA GLU A 310 -24.72 -14.48 -3.09
C GLU A 310 -25.33 -14.14 -4.46
N ASN A 311 -26.25 -13.17 -4.50
CA ASN A 311 -26.87 -12.73 -5.75
C ASN A 311 -25.92 -11.91 -6.65
N TYR A 312 -24.76 -11.50 -6.13
CA TYR A 312 -23.84 -10.59 -6.81
C TYR A 312 -22.45 -11.18 -7.04
N ARG A 313 -22.18 -12.39 -6.60
CA ARG A 313 -20.87 -13.01 -6.75
C ARG A 313 -20.48 -13.15 -8.22
N SER A 314 -19.41 -12.46 -8.61
CA SER A 314 -18.74 -12.51 -9.92
C SER A 314 -17.27 -12.11 -9.77
N LYS A 315 -16.42 -12.64 -10.63
CA LYS A 315 -14.98 -12.27 -10.66
C LYS A 315 -14.74 -10.81 -11.05
N ASN A 316 -15.73 -10.17 -11.68
CA ASN A 316 -15.67 -8.81 -12.18
C ASN A 316 -16.39 -7.78 -11.27
N LEU A 317 -16.99 -8.22 -10.15
CA LEU A 317 -17.76 -7.38 -9.26
C LEU A 317 -17.29 -7.53 -7.82
N ASP A 318 -16.63 -6.49 -7.28
CA ASP A 318 -16.30 -6.39 -5.87
C ASP A 318 -17.54 -5.94 -5.08
N ILE A 319 -17.80 -6.56 -3.91
CA ILE A 319 -18.92 -6.20 -3.06
C ILE A 319 -18.40 -5.46 -1.83
N GLN A 320 -18.94 -4.27 -1.57
CA GLN A 320 -18.59 -3.37 -0.48
C GLN A 320 -19.86 -2.90 0.24
N SER A 321 -19.72 -2.19 1.37
CA SER A 321 -20.86 -1.82 2.21
C SER A 321 -21.53 -0.52 1.79
N HIS A 322 -22.89 -0.54 1.76
CA HIS A 322 -23.77 0.63 1.69
C HIS A 322 -24.75 0.69 2.90
N THR A 323 -24.25 0.39 4.09
CA THR A 323 -24.98 0.12 5.33
C THR A 323 -25.67 -1.26 5.35
N ASN A 324 -26.05 -1.72 6.55
CA ASN A 324 -26.91 -2.88 6.66
C ASN A 324 -28.39 -2.52 6.40
N ASP A 325 -28.97 -1.58 7.15
CA ASP A 325 -30.39 -1.18 7.00
C ASP A 325 -30.63 0.34 7.15
N MET A 326 -29.57 1.16 7.11
CA MET A 326 -29.70 2.62 7.27
C MET A 326 -29.84 3.38 5.95
N HIS A 327 -30.20 2.71 4.85
CA HIS A 327 -30.53 3.35 3.58
C HIS A 327 -32.01 3.78 3.53
N LYS A 328 -32.43 4.58 4.50
CA LYS A 328 -33.78 5.14 4.67
C LYS A 328 -33.67 6.61 5.09
N TYR A 329 -34.71 7.40 4.82
CA TYR A 329 -34.79 8.75 5.38
C TYR A 329 -35.05 8.67 6.90
N GLY A 330 -34.29 9.45 7.65
CA GLY A 330 -34.43 9.58 9.08
C GLY A 330 -35.36 10.74 9.48
N THR A 331 -35.69 10.80 10.76
CA THR A 331 -36.58 11.84 11.34
C THR A 331 -36.02 13.26 11.24
N CYS A 332 -34.73 13.41 11.02
CA CYS A 332 -34.08 14.72 10.82
C CYS A 332 -34.13 15.24 9.36
N GLY A 333 -34.91 14.61 8.46
CA GLY A 333 -35.03 15.00 7.06
C GLY A 333 -33.82 14.64 6.19
N ARG A 334 -32.89 13.82 6.68
CA ARG A 334 -31.68 13.31 6.03
C ARG A 334 -31.64 11.78 6.12
N GLY A 335 -30.63 11.16 5.53
CA GLY A 335 -30.43 9.71 5.67
C GLY A 335 -30.26 9.28 7.13
N GLN A 336 -30.77 8.10 7.49
CA GLN A 336 -30.75 7.60 8.88
C GLN A 336 -29.36 7.56 9.49
N LEU A 337 -28.33 7.22 8.71
CA LEU A 337 -26.94 7.21 9.16
C LEU A 337 -26.49 8.54 9.79
N VAL A 338 -27.05 9.66 9.32
CA VAL A 338 -26.74 11.01 9.81
C VAL A 338 -27.65 11.43 10.96
N CYS A 339 -28.87 10.90 11.01
CA CYS A 339 -29.86 11.25 12.02
C CYS A 339 -29.68 10.49 13.33
N TYR A 340 -29.06 9.33 13.28
CA TYR A 340 -28.91 8.44 14.42
C TYR A 340 -27.65 8.75 15.23
N SER A 341 -27.60 8.24 16.46
CA SER A 341 -26.40 8.36 17.30
C SER A 341 -25.23 7.60 16.68
N LYS A 342 -24.01 7.96 17.09
CA LYS A 342 -22.80 7.25 16.67
C LYS A 342 -22.88 5.75 16.94
N ASP A 343 -23.39 5.34 18.11
CA ASP A 343 -23.44 3.93 18.51
C ASP A 343 -24.43 3.12 17.65
N GLN A 344 -25.58 3.72 17.29
CA GLN A 344 -26.54 3.10 16.38
C GLN A 344 -25.95 2.95 14.97
N ALA A 345 -25.30 4.00 14.47
CA ALA A 345 -24.62 3.96 13.18
C ALA A 345 -23.50 2.91 13.18
N LEU A 346 -22.69 2.87 14.23
CA LEU A 346 -21.58 1.92 14.39
C LEU A 346 -22.06 0.46 14.40
N ALA A 347 -23.17 0.17 15.08
CA ALA A 347 -23.75 -1.18 15.14
C ALA A 347 -24.20 -1.67 13.74
N ASP A 348 -24.90 -0.81 12.99
CA ASP A 348 -25.33 -1.13 11.61
C ASP A 348 -24.13 -1.33 10.66
N LEU A 349 -23.15 -0.45 10.75
CA LEU A 349 -21.94 -0.48 9.92
C LEU A 349 -21.07 -1.72 10.17
N LYS A 350 -20.89 -2.12 11.44
CA LYS A 350 -20.15 -3.35 11.78
C LYS A 350 -20.85 -4.59 11.23
N LYS A 351 -22.18 -4.65 11.39
CA LYS A 351 -22.96 -5.75 10.82
C LYS A 351 -22.83 -5.83 9.30
N SER A 352 -22.88 -4.68 8.62
CA SER A 352 -22.69 -4.63 7.18
C SER A 352 -21.29 -5.09 6.77
N LEU A 353 -20.25 -4.68 7.50
CA LEU A 353 -18.86 -5.04 7.21
C LEU A 353 -18.63 -6.55 7.30
N GLU A 354 -19.19 -7.21 8.32
CA GLU A 354 -19.14 -8.68 8.44
C GLU A 354 -19.78 -9.38 7.24
N ILE A 355 -20.97 -8.90 6.80
CA ILE A 355 -21.71 -9.50 5.68
C ILE A 355 -20.96 -9.40 4.36
N VAL A 356 -20.17 -8.33 4.14
CA VAL A 356 -19.34 -8.17 2.95
C VAL A 356 -17.91 -8.74 3.12
N ASP A 357 -17.75 -9.76 3.94
CA ASP A 357 -16.47 -10.48 4.14
C ASP A 357 -15.32 -9.53 4.60
N ASN A 358 -15.63 -8.51 5.41
CA ASN A 358 -14.71 -7.45 5.85
C ASN A 358 -14.07 -6.64 4.72
N ASN A 359 -14.73 -6.54 3.59
CA ASN A 359 -14.37 -5.57 2.55
C ASN A 359 -14.60 -4.14 3.06
N ASP A 360 -13.53 -3.39 3.20
CA ASP A 360 -13.38 -2.21 4.06
C ASP A 360 -13.57 -0.86 3.37
N SER A 361 -14.36 -0.83 2.30
CA SER A 361 -14.76 0.39 1.61
C SER A 361 -16.26 0.65 1.81
N PHE A 362 -16.63 1.91 1.93
CA PHE A 362 -17.98 2.33 2.29
C PHE A 362 -18.53 3.40 1.34
N CYS A 363 -19.83 3.44 1.16
CA CYS A 363 -20.53 4.55 0.50
C CYS A 363 -21.65 5.10 1.38
N TYR A 364 -21.69 6.43 1.53
CA TYR A 364 -22.75 7.09 2.31
C TYR A 364 -24.09 7.08 1.55
N PRO A 365 -25.17 6.53 2.15
CA PRO A 365 -26.51 6.63 1.58
C PRO A 365 -26.92 8.08 1.32
N PHE A 366 -27.56 8.31 0.16
CA PHE A 366 -27.99 9.65 -0.28
C PHE A 366 -26.87 10.69 -0.31
N TYR A 367 -25.60 10.26 -0.38
CA TYR A 367 -24.40 11.10 -0.23
C TYR A 367 -24.36 11.90 1.09
N SER A 368 -25.21 11.55 2.05
CA SER A 368 -25.35 12.27 3.32
C SER A 368 -24.32 11.81 4.35
N TYR A 369 -23.54 12.75 4.88
CA TYR A 369 -22.55 12.51 5.92
C TYR A 369 -22.59 13.60 7.00
N SER A 370 -22.01 13.32 8.14
CA SER A 370 -21.73 14.24 9.24
C SER A 370 -20.45 13.80 9.93
N ASP A 371 -19.89 14.65 10.79
CA ASP A 371 -18.70 14.28 11.57
C ASP A 371 -18.94 13.02 12.42
N THR A 372 -20.14 12.90 13.00
CA THR A 372 -20.55 11.72 13.75
C THR A 372 -20.60 10.47 12.88
N ALA A 373 -21.18 10.57 11.67
CA ALA A 373 -21.21 9.45 10.72
C ALA A 373 -19.82 9.06 10.24
N ILE A 374 -18.94 10.04 9.96
CA ILE A 374 -17.55 9.79 9.60
C ILE A 374 -16.80 9.06 10.71
N GLN A 375 -17.00 9.46 11.98
CA GLN A 375 -16.41 8.77 13.12
C GLN A 375 -16.92 7.33 13.24
N ALA A 376 -18.22 7.09 13.08
CA ALA A 376 -18.78 5.75 13.10
C ALA A 376 -18.21 4.86 11.99
N VAL A 377 -18.05 5.38 10.76
CA VAL A 377 -17.44 4.69 9.62
C VAL A 377 -16.00 4.29 9.93
N LYS A 378 -15.21 5.19 10.51
CA LYS A 378 -13.82 4.90 10.93
C LYS A 378 -13.76 3.84 12.02
N GLU A 379 -14.57 3.99 13.06
CA GLU A 379 -14.61 3.07 14.21
C GLU A 379 -15.16 1.68 13.83
N ALA A 380 -15.99 1.59 12.79
CA ALA A 380 -16.44 0.31 12.24
C ALA A 380 -15.32 -0.47 11.55
N GLY A 381 -14.24 0.20 11.10
CA GLY A 381 -13.10 -0.43 10.45
C GLY A 381 -12.98 -0.12 8.94
N PHE A 382 -13.85 0.71 8.38
CA PHE A 382 -13.71 1.11 6.98
C PHE A 382 -12.50 2.03 6.79
N GLN A 383 -11.75 1.81 5.73
CA GLN A 383 -10.53 2.56 5.43
C GLN A 383 -10.77 3.75 4.50
N ILE A 384 -11.73 3.62 3.59
CA ILE A 384 -12.13 4.68 2.66
C ILE A 384 -13.66 4.76 2.55
N ALA A 385 -14.17 5.96 2.26
CA ALA A 385 -15.60 6.16 2.04
C ALA A 385 -15.89 7.18 0.93
N PHE A 386 -17.00 6.95 0.22
CA PHE A 386 -17.38 7.68 -0.97
C PHE A 386 -18.64 8.52 -0.76
N VAL A 387 -18.63 9.70 -1.39
CA VAL A 387 -19.75 10.65 -1.45
C VAL A 387 -20.10 10.99 -2.91
N GLY A 388 -21.15 11.76 -3.13
CA GLY A 388 -21.41 12.38 -4.42
C GLY A 388 -20.46 13.53 -4.71
N GLY A 389 -20.31 13.89 -5.99
CA GLY A 389 -19.45 14.97 -6.41
C GLY A 389 -19.49 15.22 -7.92
N SER A 390 -18.64 16.10 -8.39
CA SER A 390 -18.50 16.44 -9.80
C SER A 390 -17.03 16.62 -10.21
N VAL A 391 -16.11 15.97 -9.48
CA VAL A 391 -14.66 16.05 -9.72
C VAL A 391 -14.04 14.67 -9.61
N LYS A 392 -12.90 14.46 -10.28
CA LYS A 392 -12.12 13.24 -10.17
C LYS A 392 -11.50 13.12 -8.78
N ALA A 393 -11.42 11.90 -8.28
CA ALA A 393 -10.71 11.58 -7.05
C ALA A 393 -9.20 11.86 -7.17
N ARG A 394 -8.59 12.28 -6.07
CA ARG A 394 -7.16 12.58 -5.92
C ARG A 394 -6.63 11.88 -4.66
N ARG A 395 -5.35 11.56 -4.63
CA ARG A 395 -4.71 11.06 -3.41
C ARG A 395 -4.82 12.01 -2.23
N SER A 396 -4.83 13.32 -2.50
CA SER A 396 -5.00 14.38 -1.50
C SER A 396 -6.41 14.49 -0.92
N ASN A 397 -7.42 13.81 -1.48
CA ASN A 397 -8.76 13.81 -0.90
C ASN A 397 -8.78 13.21 0.51
N ASN A 398 -9.70 13.71 1.34
CA ASN A 398 -10.07 13.04 2.57
C ASN A 398 -10.54 11.61 2.23
N LYS A 399 -9.91 10.61 2.83
CA LYS A 399 -10.18 9.18 2.57
C LYS A 399 -11.61 8.77 2.86
N TYR A 400 -12.31 9.54 3.69
CA TYR A 400 -13.70 9.30 4.07
C TYR A 400 -14.71 10.20 3.32
N LEU A 401 -14.27 10.98 2.33
CA LEU A 401 -15.11 11.88 1.52
C LEU A 401 -14.63 11.90 0.06
N ILE A 402 -14.46 10.72 -0.53
CA ILE A 402 -13.97 10.58 -1.91
C ILE A 402 -15.11 10.91 -2.88
N PRO A 403 -14.95 11.90 -3.79
CA PRO A 403 -16.01 12.31 -4.70
C PRO A 403 -16.24 11.29 -5.82
N ARG A 404 -17.51 11.18 -6.26
CA ARG A 404 -17.90 10.35 -7.40
C ARG A 404 -18.79 11.15 -8.36
N TYR A 405 -18.71 10.84 -9.65
CA TYR A 405 -19.60 11.35 -10.65
C TYR A 405 -20.89 10.51 -10.71
N PRO A 406 -22.05 11.04 -10.31
CA PRO A 406 -23.31 10.31 -10.48
C PRO A 406 -23.69 10.23 -11.97
N ILE A 407 -24.08 9.04 -12.39
CA ILE A 407 -24.58 8.76 -13.73
C ILE A 407 -26.10 8.67 -13.68
N TYR A 408 -26.75 9.49 -14.48
CA TYR A 408 -28.20 9.60 -14.53
C TYR A 408 -28.76 9.09 -15.86
N LYS A 409 -30.07 8.83 -15.93
CA LYS A 409 -30.83 8.52 -17.15
C LYS A 409 -30.55 9.50 -18.30
N THR A 410 -30.32 10.77 -17.96
CA THR A 410 -30.06 11.86 -18.91
C THR A 410 -28.58 12.06 -19.24
N THR A 411 -27.68 11.32 -18.60
CA THR A 411 -26.23 11.44 -18.87
C THR A 411 -25.93 11.02 -20.32
N THR A 412 -25.46 11.96 -21.11
CA THR A 412 -25.07 11.72 -22.51
C THR A 412 -23.64 11.13 -22.56
N LEU A 413 -23.30 10.45 -23.67
CA LEU A 413 -21.94 9.96 -23.89
C LEU A 413 -20.91 11.10 -23.84
N ASN A 414 -21.20 12.27 -24.37
CA ASN A 414 -20.32 13.43 -24.34
C ASN A 414 -20.05 13.93 -22.90
N GLN A 415 -21.06 13.88 -22.02
CA GLN A 415 -20.88 14.19 -20.60
C GLN A 415 -20.03 13.14 -19.92
N PHE A 416 -20.29 11.86 -20.18
CA PHE A 416 -19.50 10.76 -19.68
C PHE A 416 -18.01 10.88 -20.10
N ILE A 417 -17.76 11.15 -21.38
CA ILE A 417 -16.40 11.37 -21.90
C ILE A 417 -15.67 12.47 -21.10
N LYS A 418 -16.33 13.60 -20.84
CA LYS A 418 -15.76 14.70 -20.05
C LYS A 418 -15.45 14.30 -18.59
N MET A 419 -16.20 13.36 -18.01
CA MET A 419 -15.93 12.87 -16.65
C MET A 419 -14.66 12.01 -16.60
N VAL A 420 -14.43 11.18 -17.62
CA VAL A 420 -13.31 10.23 -17.62
C VAL A 420 -12.04 10.80 -18.25
N SER A 421 -12.16 11.74 -19.22
CA SER A 421 -11.00 12.44 -19.82
C SER A 421 -10.43 13.49 -18.86
#